data_2f5e371ec442234752b42e239ec29fac
#
_entry.id   2f5e371ec442234752b42e239ec29fac
#
_cell.length_a   1.000
_cell.length_b   1.000
_cell.length_c   1.000
_cell.angle_alpha   90.00
_cell.angle_beta   90.00
_cell.angle_gamma   90.00
#
_symmetry.space_group_name_H-M   'P 1'
#
loop_
_entity.id
_entity.type
_entity.pdbx_description
1 polymer ?
#
loop_
_entity_poly.entity_id
_entity_poly.type
_entity_poly.pdbx_seq_one_letter_code
_entity_poly.pdbx_strand_id
1 'polypeptide(L)'
;KRYQELIDFRIANETAFIQQNINQFGLSVFESTPTLNMLNTRYVILNPGGRPVQNPLAMENAWFVTDLKRVKDANNEIISLSDSSLNLKTTAVVHDEFKNLVKVDNPDLAASIRMTSYRPNLIKYVSSSASTQHAIFSEVYYSKGWNCYINGKLTPYFRANYILRGVTIPKGENNIEWRFEPETYFNSKTISSFSSIFLLIICAFIFTKELLTCL
;
A
#
# COMPACT_ATOMS: atom_id res chain seq x y z
N LYS A 1 5.92 10.97 -7.42
CA LYS A 1 5.92 10.89 -8.88
C LYS A 1 4.89 9.87 -9.38
N ARG A 2 5.03 8.54 -9.15
CA ARG A 2 4.12 7.49 -9.63
C ARG A 2 2.64 7.71 -9.25
N TYR A 3 2.35 8.17 -8.04
CA TYR A 3 0.97 8.43 -7.62
C TYR A 3 0.34 9.58 -8.43
N GLN A 4 1.12 10.65 -8.71
CA GLN A 4 0.66 11.73 -9.58
C GLN A 4 0.40 11.24 -11.02
N GLU A 5 1.30 10.42 -11.55
CA GLU A 5 1.12 9.80 -12.88
C GLU A 5 -0.14 8.94 -12.93
N LEU A 6 -0.44 8.18 -11.86
CA LEU A 6 -1.67 7.40 -11.78
C LEU A 6 -2.92 8.30 -11.74
N ILE A 7 -2.85 9.45 -11.04
CA ILE A 7 -3.95 10.43 -11.05
C ILE A 7 -4.17 10.94 -12.47
N ASP A 8 -3.11 11.42 -13.12
CA ASP A 8 -3.20 12.10 -14.42
C ASP A 8 -3.64 11.14 -15.54
N PHE A 9 -3.13 9.92 -15.56
CA PHE A 9 -3.37 8.98 -16.65
C PHE A 9 -4.52 8.01 -16.43
N ARG A 10 -4.94 7.79 -15.18
CA ARG A 10 -5.95 6.76 -14.84
C ARG A 10 -7.12 7.30 -14.05
N ILE A 11 -6.88 7.83 -12.85
CA ILE A 11 -7.93 8.22 -11.91
C ILE A 11 -8.80 9.34 -12.49
N ALA A 12 -8.17 10.36 -13.11
CA ALA A 12 -8.91 11.46 -13.74
C ALA A 12 -9.82 10.97 -14.86
N ASN A 13 -9.31 10.07 -15.72
CA ASN A 13 -10.08 9.52 -16.83
C ASN A 13 -11.24 8.65 -16.34
N GLU A 14 -11.01 7.77 -15.36
CA GLU A 14 -12.05 6.92 -14.78
C GLU A 14 -13.11 7.74 -14.03
N THR A 15 -12.71 8.81 -13.33
CA THR A 15 -13.64 9.71 -12.67
C THR A 15 -14.51 10.47 -13.68
N ALA A 16 -13.91 10.99 -14.75
CA ALA A 16 -14.63 11.64 -15.83
C ALA A 16 -15.62 10.67 -16.53
N PHE A 17 -15.20 9.43 -16.76
CA PHE A 17 -16.05 8.38 -17.32
C PHE A 17 -17.29 8.13 -16.45
N ILE A 18 -17.12 7.98 -15.12
CA ILE A 18 -18.25 7.82 -14.20
C ILE A 18 -19.21 9.03 -14.33
N GLN A 19 -18.66 10.25 -14.25
CA GLN A 19 -19.46 11.47 -14.28
C GLN A 19 -20.31 11.60 -15.55
N GLN A 20 -19.78 11.20 -16.70
CA GLN A 20 -20.47 11.26 -17.97
C GLN A 20 -21.51 10.15 -18.17
N ASN A 21 -21.27 8.97 -17.60
CA ASN A 21 -22.00 7.77 -17.98
C ASN A 21 -22.91 7.19 -16.87
N ILE A 22 -22.81 7.67 -15.63
CA ILE A 22 -23.56 7.12 -14.48
C ILE A 22 -25.09 7.19 -14.68
N ASN A 23 -25.58 8.24 -15.32
CA ASN A 23 -27.02 8.40 -15.57
C ASN A 23 -27.56 7.41 -16.61
N GLN A 24 -26.72 6.95 -17.54
CA GLN A 24 -27.08 6.01 -18.59
C GLN A 24 -26.92 4.56 -18.15
N PHE A 25 -25.80 4.24 -17.49
CA PHE A 25 -25.42 2.86 -17.17
C PHE A 25 -25.58 2.51 -15.68
N GLY A 26 -25.95 3.45 -14.82
CA GLY A 26 -26.07 3.21 -13.40
C GLY A 26 -24.75 2.72 -12.79
N LEU A 27 -24.82 1.76 -11.87
CA LEU A 27 -23.64 1.23 -11.16
C LEU A 27 -22.69 0.38 -12.03
N SER A 28 -23.11 -0.02 -13.26
CA SER A 28 -22.23 -0.78 -14.16
C SER A 28 -21.05 0.04 -14.70
N VAL A 29 -21.07 1.37 -14.55
CA VAL A 29 -19.92 2.23 -14.87
C VAL A 29 -18.63 1.80 -14.11
N PHE A 30 -18.78 1.19 -12.93
CA PHE A 30 -17.64 0.74 -12.15
C PHE A 30 -16.92 -0.49 -12.73
N GLU A 31 -17.51 -1.19 -13.70
CA GLU A 31 -16.83 -2.26 -14.46
C GLU A 31 -15.70 -1.69 -15.32
N SER A 32 -15.81 -0.43 -15.74
CA SER A 32 -14.81 0.28 -16.55
C SER A 32 -13.84 1.14 -15.73
N THR A 33 -13.79 0.97 -14.39
CA THR A 33 -12.94 1.76 -13.50
C THR A 33 -12.04 0.90 -12.62
N PRO A 34 -11.19 0.06 -13.23
CA PRO A 34 -10.37 -0.91 -12.51
C PRO A 34 -9.37 -0.25 -11.55
N THR A 35 -8.89 0.98 -11.86
CA THR A 35 -7.97 1.71 -10.98
C THR A 35 -8.66 2.17 -9.71
N LEU A 36 -9.86 2.73 -9.81
CA LEU A 36 -10.65 3.12 -8.63
C LEU A 36 -11.04 1.89 -7.79
N ASN A 37 -11.36 0.78 -8.46
CA ASN A 37 -11.70 -0.47 -7.78
C ASN A 37 -10.52 -1.03 -6.97
N MET A 38 -9.30 -1.10 -7.54
CA MET A 38 -8.12 -1.59 -6.83
C MET A 38 -7.63 -0.64 -5.72
N LEU A 39 -7.95 0.66 -5.82
CA LEU A 39 -7.71 1.64 -4.76
C LEU A 39 -8.75 1.58 -3.64
N ASN A 40 -9.67 0.62 -3.70
CA ASN A 40 -10.76 0.46 -2.74
C ASN A 40 -11.63 1.72 -2.60
N THR A 41 -11.87 2.42 -3.72
CA THR A 41 -12.75 3.60 -3.75
C THR A 41 -14.20 3.15 -3.57
N ARG A 42 -14.70 3.20 -2.34
CA ARG A 42 -16.03 2.68 -1.98
C ARG A 42 -17.16 3.64 -2.32
N TYR A 43 -16.90 4.94 -2.35
CA TYR A 43 -17.89 5.96 -2.61
C TYR A 43 -17.32 7.04 -3.52
N VAL A 44 -18.16 7.53 -4.44
CA VAL A 44 -17.85 8.65 -5.33
C VAL A 44 -18.89 9.74 -5.12
N ILE A 45 -18.46 10.99 -4.93
CA ILE A 45 -19.31 12.17 -4.85
C ILE A 45 -19.19 12.91 -6.17
N LEU A 46 -20.26 12.90 -6.97
CA LEU A 46 -20.26 13.48 -8.32
C LEU A 46 -20.52 15.00 -8.32
N ASN A 47 -21.29 15.47 -7.35
CA ASN A 47 -21.63 16.88 -7.22
C ASN A 47 -21.44 17.34 -5.76
N PRO A 48 -20.95 18.57 -5.53
CA PRO A 48 -20.89 19.15 -4.18
C PRO A 48 -22.27 19.08 -3.50
N GLY A 49 -22.36 18.50 -2.32
CA GLY A 49 -23.61 18.30 -1.58
C GLY A 49 -24.51 17.18 -2.09
N GLY A 50 -24.12 16.46 -3.15
CA GLY A 50 -24.82 15.29 -3.64
C GLY A 50 -24.66 14.06 -2.74
N ARG A 51 -25.57 13.08 -2.88
CA ARG A 51 -25.44 11.80 -2.19
C ARG A 51 -24.26 11.01 -2.76
N PRO A 52 -23.41 10.39 -1.90
CA PRO A 52 -22.37 9.51 -2.39
C PRO A 52 -22.95 8.31 -3.15
N VAL A 53 -22.35 8.00 -4.29
CA VAL A 53 -22.66 6.78 -5.06
C VAL A 53 -21.74 5.67 -4.57
N GLN A 54 -22.30 4.54 -4.15
CA GLN A 54 -21.52 3.40 -3.70
C GLN A 54 -20.95 2.64 -4.90
N ASN A 55 -19.66 2.32 -4.85
CA ASN A 55 -19.01 1.45 -5.81
C ASN A 55 -19.08 -0.02 -5.31
N PRO A 56 -19.86 -0.87 -5.99
CA PRO A 56 -20.00 -2.28 -5.60
C PRO A 56 -18.78 -3.15 -5.95
N LEU A 57 -17.86 -2.63 -6.79
CA LEU A 57 -16.70 -3.36 -7.29
C LEU A 57 -15.38 -2.96 -6.60
N ALA A 58 -15.44 -2.16 -5.52
CA ALA A 58 -14.25 -1.85 -4.72
C ALA A 58 -13.61 -3.14 -4.17
N MET A 59 -12.27 -3.30 -4.37
CA MET A 59 -11.54 -4.55 -4.12
C MET A 59 -11.11 -4.74 -2.67
N GLU A 60 -11.80 -4.17 -1.70
CA GLU A 60 -11.46 -4.26 -0.27
C GLU A 60 -10.06 -3.72 0.07
N ASN A 61 -9.60 -3.97 1.30
CA ASN A 61 -8.31 -3.49 1.79
C ASN A 61 -7.14 -4.40 1.37
N ALA A 62 -7.42 -5.66 1.09
CA ALA A 62 -6.46 -6.64 0.58
C ALA A 62 -7.20 -7.80 -0.10
N TRP A 63 -6.58 -8.42 -1.10
CA TRP A 63 -7.10 -9.59 -1.79
C TRP A 63 -5.95 -10.46 -2.30
N PHE A 64 -6.24 -11.74 -2.54
CA PHE A 64 -5.31 -12.66 -3.17
C PHE A 64 -5.43 -12.60 -4.70
N VAL A 65 -4.31 -12.77 -5.38
CA VAL A 65 -4.25 -12.92 -6.84
C VAL A 65 -3.72 -14.30 -7.22
N THR A 66 -4.28 -14.84 -8.29
CA THR A 66 -3.89 -16.16 -8.82
C THR A 66 -2.76 -16.09 -9.84
N ASP A 67 -2.53 -14.90 -10.41
CA ASP A 67 -1.55 -14.71 -11.47
C ASP A 67 -0.80 -13.37 -11.37
N LEU A 68 0.38 -13.31 -12.00
CA LEU A 68 1.23 -12.13 -12.09
C LEU A 68 1.58 -11.81 -13.54
N LYS A 69 1.10 -10.68 -14.06
CA LYS A 69 1.53 -10.12 -15.35
C LYS A 69 2.81 -9.33 -15.17
N ARG A 70 3.93 -9.87 -15.63
CA ARG A 70 5.23 -9.19 -15.56
C ARG A 70 5.40 -8.19 -16.70
N VAL A 71 5.96 -7.03 -16.38
CA VAL A 71 6.23 -5.94 -17.33
C VAL A 71 7.63 -5.37 -17.13
N LYS A 72 8.25 -4.90 -18.22
CA LYS A 72 9.66 -4.48 -18.23
C LYS A 72 9.90 -3.06 -17.70
N ASP A 73 8.89 -2.19 -17.77
CA ASP A 73 9.04 -0.79 -17.43
C ASP A 73 7.74 -0.18 -16.86
N ALA A 74 7.87 1.01 -16.31
CA ALA A 74 6.78 1.73 -15.67
C ALA A 74 5.65 2.12 -16.65
N ASN A 75 5.97 2.37 -17.92
CA ASN A 75 4.97 2.73 -18.93
C ASN A 75 4.09 1.51 -19.24
N ASN A 76 4.70 0.36 -19.46
CA ASN A 76 3.96 -0.89 -19.65
C ASN A 76 3.15 -1.28 -18.40
N GLU A 77 3.65 -0.97 -17.19
CA GLU A 77 2.93 -1.22 -15.95
C GLU A 77 1.64 -0.39 -15.88
N ILE A 78 1.70 0.93 -16.13
CA ILE A 78 0.51 1.81 -16.07
C ILE A 78 -0.46 1.56 -17.23
N ILE A 79 0.04 1.27 -18.44
CA ILE A 79 -0.78 0.92 -19.61
C ILE A 79 -1.53 -0.37 -19.37
N SER A 80 -0.91 -1.37 -18.74
CA SER A 80 -1.55 -2.65 -18.43
C SER A 80 -2.76 -2.50 -17.51
N LEU A 81 -2.83 -1.45 -16.68
CA LEU A 81 -4.01 -1.17 -15.86
C LEU A 81 -5.24 -0.74 -16.69
N SER A 82 -5.04 -0.38 -17.97
CA SER A 82 -6.11 -0.04 -18.91
C SER A 82 -6.57 -1.22 -19.76
N ASP A 83 -5.89 -2.34 -19.67
CA ASP A 83 -6.17 -3.52 -20.49
C ASP A 83 -7.48 -4.16 -20.01
N SER A 84 -8.54 -4.03 -20.81
CA SER A 84 -9.87 -4.57 -20.48
C SER A 84 -9.89 -6.10 -20.39
N SER A 85 -8.88 -6.77 -20.93
CA SER A 85 -8.73 -8.23 -20.81
C SER A 85 -8.12 -8.64 -19.46
N LEU A 86 -7.56 -7.69 -18.70
CA LEU A 86 -6.88 -7.93 -17.44
C LEU A 86 -7.83 -7.71 -16.26
N ASN A 87 -8.10 -8.77 -15.52
CA ASN A 87 -8.85 -8.68 -14.26
C ASN A 87 -7.91 -8.46 -13.08
N LEU A 88 -7.82 -7.23 -12.57
CA LEU A 88 -6.96 -6.88 -11.42
C LEU A 88 -7.35 -7.56 -10.10
N LYS A 89 -8.54 -8.18 -10.03
CA LYS A 89 -8.95 -8.98 -8.87
C LYS A 89 -8.24 -10.35 -8.84
N THR A 90 -7.86 -10.85 -10.00
CA THR A 90 -7.19 -12.18 -10.12
C THR A 90 -5.75 -12.08 -10.57
N THR A 91 -5.36 -11.00 -11.25
CA THR A 91 -4.02 -10.84 -11.83
C THR A 91 -3.41 -9.51 -11.39
N ALA A 92 -2.24 -9.54 -10.79
CA ALA A 92 -1.50 -8.32 -10.47
C ALA A 92 -0.43 -8.01 -11.52
N VAL A 93 -0.28 -6.73 -11.86
CA VAL A 93 0.80 -6.24 -12.73
C VAL A 93 2.03 -5.96 -11.88
N VAL A 94 3.16 -6.57 -12.23
CA VAL A 94 4.40 -6.50 -11.44
C VAL A 94 5.59 -6.16 -12.35
N HIS A 95 6.42 -5.22 -11.93
CA HIS A 95 7.62 -4.83 -12.66
C HIS A 95 8.72 -5.91 -12.55
N ASP A 96 9.50 -6.10 -13.61
CA ASP A 96 10.58 -7.11 -13.69
C ASP A 96 11.68 -6.95 -12.62
N GLU A 97 11.78 -5.80 -11.94
CA GLU A 97 12.66 -5.67 -10.77
C GLU A 97 12.33 -6.68 -9.66
N PHE A 98 11.10 -7.19 -9.62
CA PHE A 98 10.62 -8.21 -8.68
C PHE A 98 10.57 -9.61 -9.29
N LYS A 99 11.42 -9.88 -10.31
CA LYS A 99 11.45 -11.16 -11.06
C LYS A 99 11.65 -12.43 -10.23
N ASN A 100 12.21 -12.28 -9.02
CA ASN A 100 12.48 -13.40 -8.12
C ASN A 100 11.26 -13.84 -7.30
N LEU A 101 10.08 -13.25 -7.54
CA LEU A 101 8.85 -13.72 -6.93
C LEU A 101 8.54 -15.14 -7.38
N VAL A 102 8.28 -16.01 -6.41
CA VAL A 102 7.92 -17.41 -6.67
C VAL A 102 6.56 -17.44 -7.38
N LYS A 103 6.46 -18.25 -8.42
CA LYS A 103 5.17 -18.54 -9.06
C LYS A 103 4.29 -19.28 -8.04
N VAL A 104 3.05 -18.89 -7.96
CA VAL A 104 2.05 -19.62 -7.17
C VAL A 104 1.51 -20.76 -8.04
N ASP A 105 1.88 -21.97 -7.68
CA ASP A 105 1.29 -23.17 -8.29
C ASP A 105 0.08 -23.59 -7.46
N ASN A 106 -1.02 -23.91 -8.14
CA ASN A 106 -2.29 -24.30 -7.52
C ASN A 106 -2.84 -23.25 -6.52
N PRO A 107 -3.29 -22.09 -7.01
CA PRO A 107 -3.86 -21.06 -6.15
C PRO A 107 -5.09 -21.59 -5.42
N ASP A 108 -5.19 -21.25 -4.13
CA ASP A 108 -6.35 -21.58 -3.30
C ASP A 108 -7.44 -20.52 -3.51
N LEU A 109 -8.49 -20.88 -4.22
CA LEU A 109 -9.62 -19.96 -4.48
C LEU A 109 -10.51 -19.73 -3.26
N ALA A 110 -10.37 -20.54 -2.20
CA ALA A 110 -11.04 -20.36 -0.92
C ALA A 110 -10.21 -19.53 0.08
N ALA A 111 -8.99 -19.12 -0.32
CA ALA A 111 -8.13 -18.29 0.52
C ALA A 111 -8.82 -16.98 0.90
N SER A 112 -8.64 -16.58 2.14
CA SER A 112 -9.22 -15.35 2.68
C SER A 112 -8.15 -14.48 3.34
N ILE A 113 -8.31 -13.17 3.21
CA ILE A 113 -7.51 -12.16 3.89
C ILE A 113 -8.42 -11.02 4.32
N ARG A 114 -8.28 -10.56 5.57
CA ARG A 114 -9.09 -9.46 6.08
C ARG A 114 -8.29 -8.57 7.00
N MET A 115 -8.56 -7.28 6.96
CA MET A 115 -8.00 -6.30 7.87
C MET A 115 -8.64 -6.45 9.27
N THR A 116 -7.80 -6.46 10.30
CA THR A 116 -8.26 -6.57 11.71
C THR A 116 -8.05 -5.29 12.49
N SER A 117 -7.08 -4.45 12.09
CA SER A 117 -6.82 -3.16 12.73
C SER A 117 -6.17 -2.19 11.75
N TYR A 118 -6.58 -0.93 11.83
CA TYR A 118 -5.95 0.18 11.08
C TYR A 118 -5.56 1.28 12.06
N ARG A 119 -4.25 1.59 12.08
CA ARG A 119 -3.68 2.75 12.78
C ARG A 119 -2.67 3.42 11.85
N PRO A 120 -2.39 4.72 12.01
CA PRO A 120 -1.47 5.43 11.09
C PRO A 120 -0.12 4.76 10.85
N ASN A 121 0.44 4.08 11.88
CA ASN A 121 1.77 3.46 11.83
C ASN A 121 1.72 1.93 11.84
N LEU A 122 0.53 1.31 11.94
CA LEU A 122 0.38 -0.12 12.13
C LEU A 122 -0.94 -0.60 11.54
N ILE A 123 -0.86 -1.41 10.49
CA ILE A 123 -2.02 -2.04 9.87
C ILE A 123 -1.89 -3.55 10.06
N LYS A 124 -2.96 -4.20 10.51
CA LYS A 124 -2.96 -5.64 10.78
C LYS A 124 -4.00 -6.35 9.93
N TYR A 125 -3.58 -7.52 9.45
CA TYR A 125 -4.43 -8.43 8.70
C TYR A 125 -4.28 -9.85 9.25
N VAL A 126 -5.29 -10.67 9.00
CA VAL A 126 -5.23 -12.12 9.15
C VAL A 126 -5.57 -12.76 7.83
N SER A 127 -4.93 -13.87 7.53
CA SER A 127 -5.19 -14.65 6.32
C SER A 127 -5.23 -16.13 6.62
N SER A 128 -5.97 -16.88 5.78
CA SER A 128 -6.00 -18.33 5.79
C SER A 128 -5.98 -18.84 4.35
N SER A 129 -5.10 -19.80 4.05
CA SER A 129 -4.97 -20.40 2.72
C SER A 129 -4.36 -21.79 2.79
N ALA A 130 -4.82 -22.69 1.93
CA ALA A 130 -4.28 -24.04 1.79
C ALA A 130 -2.95 -24.09 1.01
N SER A 131 -2.58 -23.02 0.28
CA SER A 131 -1.34 -22.90 -0.48
C SER A 131 -0.70 -21.53 -0.28
N THR A 132 0.58 -21.38 -0.70
CA THR A 132 1.23 -20.07 -0.74
C THR A 132 0.52 -19.17 -1.76
N GLN A 133 0.27 -17.91 -1.41
CA GLN A 133 -0.49 -16.95 -2.22
C GLN A 133 0.24 -15.61 -2.33
N HIS A 134 -0.05 -14.88 -3.42
CA HIS A 134 0.30 -13.46 -3.51
C HIS A 134 -0.91 -12.62 -3.08
N ALA A 135 -0.71 -11.78 -2.06
CA ALA A 135 -1.72 -10.82 -1.62
C ALA A 135 -1.35 -9.42 -2.08
N ILE A 136 -2.34 -8.68 -2.58
CA ILE A 136 -2.24 -7.26 -2.91
C ILE A 136 -3.01 -6.46 -1.86
N PHE A 137 -2.48 -5.32 -1.46
CA PHE A 137 -3.04 -4.43 -0.46
C PHE A 137 -3.33 -3.07 -1.11
N SER A 138 -4.52 -2.52 -0.86
CA SER A 138 -4.92 -1.18 -1.33
C SER A 138 -4.20 -0.07 -0.58
N GLU A 139 -2.87 -0.20 -0.46
CA GLU A 139 -1.99 0.71 0.25
C GLU A 139 -0.80 1.08 -0.65
N VAL A 140 -0.40 2.37 -0.62
CA VAL A 140 0.68 2.84 -1.48
C VAL A 140 2.02 2.23 -1.06
N TYR A 141 2.75 1.68 -2.03
CA TYR A 141 4.10 1.16 -1.84
C TYR A 141 5.08 2.29 -1.49
N TYR A 142 5.73 2.15 -0.34
CA TYR A 142 6.78 3.06 0.12
C TYR A 142 7.84 2.29 0.89
N SER A 143 8.90 1.90 0.20
CA SER A 143 9.96 1.03 0.72
C SER A 143 10.84 1.66 1.81
N LYS A 144 10.84 2.99 1.92
CA LYS A 144 11.68 3.71 2.90
C LYS A 144 11.00 3.91 4.26
N GLY A 145 9.79 3.40 4.44
CA GLY A 145 9.07 3.62 5.69
C GLY A 145 8.27 2.44 6.17
N TRP A 146 7.68 1.67 5.26
CA TRP A 146 6.87 0.53 5.64
C TRP A 146 7.66 -0.77 5.62
N ASN A 147 7.49 -1.59 6.66
CA ASN A 147 7.97 -2.96 6.74
C ASN A 147 6.78 -3.92 6.85
N CYS A 148 6.91 -5.09 6.24
CA CYS A 148 5.94 -6.17 6.32
C CYS A 148 6.45 -7.27 7.25
N TYR A 149 5.63 -7.69 8.21
CA TYR A 149 5.91 -8.83 9.07
C TYR A 149 4.82 -9.88 8.91
N ILE A 150 5.22 -11.13 8.69
CA ILE A 150 4.32 -12.29 8.69
C ILE A 150 4.68 -13.14 9.90
N ASN A 151 3.73 -13.35 10.82
CA ASN A 151 3.92 -14.07 12.07
C ASN A 151 5.15 -13.54 12.87
N GLY A 152 5.33 -12.21 12.89
CA GLY A 152 6.44 -11.55 13.56
C GLY A 152 7.77 -11.56 12.80
N LYS A 153 7.88 -12.25 11.66
CA LYS A 153 9.10 -12.30 10.85
C LYS A 153 9.07 -11.24 9.76
N LEU A 154 10.11 -10.40 9.67
CA LEU A 154 10.31 -9.44 8.60
C LEU A 154 10.31 -10.17 7.24
N THR A 155 9.43 -9.74 6.33
CA THR A 155 9.19 -10.39 5.06
C THR A 155 9.37 -9.39 3.91
N PRO A 156 10.12 -9.73 2.87
CA PRO A 156 10.24 -8.91 1.66
C PRO A 156 8.87 -8.72 1.01
N TYR A 157 8.64 -7.54 0.49
CA TYR A 157 7.42 -7.22 -0.23
C TYR A 157 7.74 -6.49 -1.55
N PHE A 158 6.79 -6.42 -2.45
CA PHE A 158 6.96 -5.90 -3.79
C PHE A 158 5.92 -4.82 -4.11
N ARG A 159 6.17 -4.07 -5.19
CA ARG A 159 5.20 -3.16 -5.76
C ARG A 159 4.39 -3.89 -6.82
N ALA A 160 3.07 -3.74 -6.75
CA ALA A 160 2.13 -4.25 -7.73
C ALA A 160 1.19 -3.14 -8.21
N ASN A 161 0.59 -3.34 -9.37
CA ASN A 161 -0.42 -2.46 -9.95
C ASN A 161 0.01 -0.99 -9.89
N TYR A 162 1.27 -0.73 -10.27
CA TYR A 162 1.93 0.56 -10.35
C TYR A 162 2.29 1.22 -9.02
N ILE A 163 1.41 1.18 -8.01
CA ILE A 163 1.62 1.86 -6.72
C ILE A 163 1.28 1.04 -5.48
N LEU A 164 0.64 -0.12 -5.62
CA LEU A 164 0.16 -0.90 -4.48
C LEU A 164 1.25 -1.78 -3.88
N ARG A 165 1.03 -2.25 -2.65
CA ARG A 165 1.91 -3.23 -1.98
C ARG A 165 1.45 -4.65 -2.30
N GLY A 166 2.41 -5.53 -2.53
CA GLY A 166 2.17 -6.96 -2.64
C GLY A 166 3.13 -7.74 -1.76
N VAL A 167 2.69 -8.86 -1.21
CA VAL A 167 3.54 -9.78 -0.45
C VAL A 167 3.16 -11.22 -0.73
N THR A 168 4.15 -12.12 -0.70
CA THR A 168 3.92 -13.55 -0.78
C THR A 168 3.67 -14.09 0.63
N ILE A 169 2.48 -14.65 0.85
CA ILE A 169 2.05 -15.19 2.14
C ILE A 169 2.12 -16.72 2.09
N PRO A 170 2.78 -17.39 3.04
CA PRO A 170 2.85 -18.84 3.09
C PRO A 170 1.47 -19.46 3.38
N LYS A 171 1.33 -20.75 3.09
CA LYS A 171 0.13 -21.54 3.44
C LYS A 171 -0.15 -21.51 4.93
N GLY A 172 -1.40 -21.69 5.30
CA GLY A 172 -1.89 -21.75 6.68
C GLY A 172 -2.52 -20.44 7.14
N GLU A 173 -2.72 -20.33 8.43
CA GLU A 173 -3.18 -19.10 9.08
C GLU A 173 -1.99 -18.19 9.35
N ASN A 174 -2.10 -16.92 8.96
CA ASN A 174 -1.03 -15.95 9.12
C ASN A 174 -1.54 -14.63 9.69
N ASN A 175 -0.75 -14.05 10.58
CA ASN A 175 -0.88 -12.67 11.04
C ASN A 175 0.09 -11.80 10.25
N ILE A 176 -0.45 -10.83 9.53
CA ILE A 176 0.32 -9.90 8.71
C ILE A 176 0.27 -8.51 9.37
N GLU A 177 1.42 -7.91 9.58
CA GLU A 177 1.54 -6.56 10.12
C GLU A 177 2.36 -5.69 9.18
N TRP A 178 1.79 -4.56 8.79
CA TRP A 178 2.50 -3.47 8.15
C TRP A 178 2.85 -2.45 9.22
N ARG A 179 4.15 -2.20 9.41
CA ARG A 179 4.66 -1.24 10.40
C ARG A 179 5.36 -0.10 9.69
N PHE A 180 5.05 1.13 10.09
CA PHE A 180 5.73 2.31 9.59
C PHE A 180 6.95 2.60 10.47
N GLU A 181 8.13 2.24 9.98
CA GLU A 181 9.41 2.26 10.71
C GLU A 181 10.50 2.95 9.85
N PRO A 182 10.37 4.25 9.54
CA PRO A 182 11.34 4.96 8.73
C PRO A 182 12.67 5.11 9.48
N GLU A 183 13.74 4.48 8.98
CA GLU A 183 15.08 4.51 9.58
C GLU A 183 15.60 5.93 9.82
N THR A 184 15.33 6.83 8.86
CA THR A 184 15.75 8.24 8.96
C THR A 184 15.15 8.92 10.20
N TYR A 185 13.92 8.61 10.56
CA TYR A 185 13.28 9.19 11.75
C TYR A 185 13.94 8.70 13.04
N PHE A 186 14.18 7.40 13.16
CA PHE A 186 14.81 6.82 14.35
C PHE A 186 16.25 7.30 14.51
N ASN A 187 17.03 7.34 13.43
CA ASN A 187 18.39 7.86 13.45
C ASN A 187 18.43 9.34 13.82
N SER A 188 17.58 10.17 13.23
CA SER A 188 17.50 11.61 13.54
C SER A 188 17.08 11.85 14.99
N LYS A 189 16.11 11.10 15.51
CA LYS A 189 15.68 11.17 16.91
C LYS A 189 16.82 10.86 17.85
N THR A 190 17.59 9.80 17.57
CA THR A 190 18.74 9.40 18.37
C THR A 190 19.82 10.48 18.38
N ILE A 191 20.20 11.00 17.20
CA ILE A 191 21.20 12.08 17.09
C ILE A 191 20.73 13.32 17.86
N SER A 192 19.48 13.73 17.68
CA SER A 192 18.91 14.89 18.37
C SER A 192 18.92 14.73 19.89
N SER A 193 18.60 13.52 20.40
CA SER A 193 18.63 13.23 21.82
C SER A 193 20.04 13.33 22.38
N PHE A 194 21.04 12.73 21.72
CA PHE A 194 22.44 12.85 22.15
C PHE A 194 22.94 14.29 22.10
N SER A 195 22.63 15.05 21.07
CA SER A 195 23.01 16.46 20.94
C SER A 195 22.40 17.31 22.07
N SER A 196 21.15 17.06 22.42
CA SER A 196 20.46 17.77 23.52
C SER A 196 21.12 17.48 24.90
N ILE A 197 21.43 16.20 25.15
CA ILE A 197 22.12 15.78 26.38
C ILE A 197 23.50 16.43 26.45
N PHE A 198 24.24 16.41 25.35
CA PHE A 198 25.59 17.01 25.29
C PHE A 198 25.56 18.51 25.59
N LEU A 199 24.60 19.25 25.00
CA LEU A 199 24.40 20.67 25.31
C LEU A 199 24.09 20.94 26.80
N LEU A 200 23.23 20.12 27.41
CA LEU A 200 22.91 20.22 28.83
C LEU A 200 24.16 19.99 29.70
N ILE A 201 25.01 19.05 29.37
CA ILE A 201 26.27 18.81 30.09
C ILE A 201 27.20 20.00 29.96
N ILE A 202 27.35 20.61 28.77
CA ILE A 202 28.18 21.81 28.58
C ILE A 202 27.61 22.97 29.41
N CYS A 203 26.31 23.20 29.36
CA CYS A 203 25.67 24.26 30.17
C CYS A 203 25.91 24.05 31.69
N ALA A 204 25.71 22.84 32.18
CA ALA A 204 25.98 22.48 33.57
C ALA A 204 27.44 22.72 33.96
N PHE A 205 28.39 22.35 33.10
CA PHE A 205 29.81 22.53 33.32
C PHE A 205 30.19 24.04 33.41
N ILE A 206 29.67 24.85 32.49
CA ILE A 206 29.90 26.28 32.50
C ILE A 206 29.34 26.91 33.80
N PHE A 207 28.12 26.52 34.17
CA PHE A 207 27.44 27.02 35.37
C PHE A 207 28.20 26.67 36.66
N THR A 208 28.70 25.45 36.77
CA THR A 208 29.51 25.01 37.93
C THR A 208 30.84 25.73 38.00
N LYS A 209 31.48 25.98 36.85
CA LYS A 209 32.73 26.73 36.77
C LYS A 209 32.52 28.19 37.23
N GLU A 210 31.50 28.87 36.77
CA GLU A 210 31.14 30.23 37.16
C GLU A 210 30.86 30.32 38.69
N LEU A 211 30.11 29.36 39.25
CA LEU A 211 29.86 29.31 40.70
C LEU A 211 31.12 29.14 41.52
N LEU A 212 32.06 28.34 41.05
CA LEU A 212 33.35 28.09 41.74
C LEU A 212 34.30 29.31 41.62
N THR A 213 34.17 30.16 40.64
CA THR A 213 34.96 31.41 40.48
C THR A 213 34.40 32.58 41.21
N CYS A 214 33.14 32.52 41.71
CA CYS A 214 32.48 33.52 42.52
C CYS A 214 32.57 33.27 44.05
N LEU A 215 33.09 32.12 44.46
CA LEU A 215 33.41 31.73 45.84
C LEU A 215 34.91 31.93 46.15
#